data_e88c52a4770cb75c18120570be773a38
#
_entry.id   e88c52a4770cb75c18120570be773a38
#
_cell.length_a   1.000
_cell.length_b   1.000
_cell.length_c   1.000
_cell.angle_alpha   90.00
_cell.angle_beta   90.00
_cell.angle_gamma   90.00
#
_symmetry.space_group_name_H-M   'P 1'
#
loop_
_entity.id
_entity.type
_entity.pdbx_description
1 polymer ?
#
loop_
_entity_poly.entity_id
_entity_poly.type
_entity_poly.pdbx_seq_one_letter_code
_entity_poly.pdbx_strand_id
1 'polypeptide(L)' 'MTDNQVLREAVEMAWSMYLATHSDVEVADQRICSLSRYLSERLNAGEVEVKELACEGLAYLDRLPADAW' A
#
# COMPACT_ATOMS: atom_id res chain seq x y z
N MET A 1 -18.12 -4.00 -4.56
CA MET A 1 -18.20 -2.63 -4.02
C MET A 1 -17.42 -2.47 -2.75
N THR A 2 -17.75 -3.31 -1.76
CA THR A 2 -17.06 -3.29 -0.49
C THR A 2 -15.57 -3.51 -0.65
N ASP A 3 -15.21 -4.38 -1.59
CA ASP A 3 -13.80 -4.72 -1.80
C ASP A 3 -12.99 -3.54 -2.28
N ASN A 4 -13.58 -2.71 -3.16
CA ASN A 4 -12.88 -1.54 -3.66
C ASN A 4 -12.64 -0.52 -2.56
N GLN A 5 -13.61 -0.40 -1.65
CA GLN A 5 -13.47 0.52 -0.54
C GLN A 5 -12.39 0.04 0.43
N VAL A 6 -12.37 -1.25 0.72
CA VAL A 6 -11.34 -1.82 1.59
C VAL A 6 -9.96 -1.60 0.99
N LEU A 7 -9.82 -1.85 -0.30
CA LEU A 7 -8.53 -1.67 -0.98
C LEU A 7 -8.09 -0.21 -0.90
N ARG A 8 -8.99 0.71 -1.18
CA ARG A 8 -8.66 2.13 -1.16
C ARG A 8 -8.24 2.57 0.24
N GLU A 9 -8.98 2.17 1.25
CA GLU A 9 -8.65 2.55 2.62
C GLU A 9 -7.30 2.00 3.04
N ALA A 10 -7.03 0.75 2.68
CA ALA A 10 -5.75 0.14 3.03
C ALA A 10 -4.58 0.83 2.33
N VAL A 11 -4.76 1.16 1.05
CA VAL A 11 -3.72 1.85 0.29
C VAL A 11 -3.45 3.22 0.89
N GLU A 12 -4.51 3.97 1.18
CA GLU A 12 -4.34 5.30 1.74
C GLU A 12 -3.67 5.26 3.11
N MET A 13 -4.06 4.30 3.92
CA MET A 13 -3.48 4.17 5.25
C MET A 13 -2.00 3.82 5.17
N ALA A 14 -1.66 2.82 4.38
CA ALA A 14 -0.26 2.40 4.23
C ALA A 14 0.58 3.51 3.63
N TRP A 15 0.06 4.17 2.60
CA TRP A 15 0.80 5.24 1.93
C TRP A 15 1.02 6.42 2.86
N SER A 16 0.00 6.77 3.62
CA SER A 16 0.10 7.87 4.58
C SER A 16 1.17 7.61 5.62
N MET A 17 1.21 6.39 6.14
CA MET A 17 2.23 6.01 7.12
C MET A 17 3.62 6.00 6.51
N TYR A 18 3.71 5.54 5.26
CA TYR A 18 4.99 5.50 4.56
C TYR A 18 5.53 6.90 4.33
N LEU A 19 4.66 7.82 3.90
CA LEU A 19 5.06 9.20 3.68
C LEU A 19 5.49 9.89 4.98
N ALA A 20 4.88 9.51 6.09
CA ALA A 20 5.22 10.09 7.38
C ALA A 20 6.65 9.78 7.78
N THR A 21 7.17 8.63 7.35
CA THR A 21 8.53 8.21 7.68
C THR A 21 9.52 8.43 6.53
N HIS A 22 9.00 8.74 5.34
CA HIS A 22 9.85 8.94 4.14
C HIS A 22 9.44 10.26 3.48
N SER A 23 9.84 11.36 4.10
CA SER A 23 9.43 12.68 3.65
C SER A 23 9.97 13.07 2.28
N ASP A 24 10.97 12.34 1.78
CA ASP A 24 11.53 12.60 0.46
C ASP A 24 10.73 11.94 -0.67
N VAL A 25 9.71 11.16 -0.33
CA VAL A 25 8.85 10.51 -1.30
C VAL A 25 7.67 11.41 -1.62
N GLU A 26 7.36 11.56 -2.90
CA GLU A 26 6.23 12.38 -3.32
C GLU A 26 4.91 11.64 -3.19
N VAL A 27 3.84 12.42 -3.00
CA VAL A 27 2.50 11.84 -2.86
C VAL A 27 2.10 11.05 -4.11
N ALA A 28 2.54 11.50 -5.27
CA ALA A 28 2.20 10.87 -6.54
C ALA A 28 3.31 9.94 -7.05
N ASP A 29 4.09 9.37 -6.16
CA ASP A 29 5.17 8.46 -6.52
C ASP A 29 4.60 7.17 -7.13
N GLN A 30 5.34 6.57 -8.07
CA GLN A 30 4.93 5.33 -8.73
C GLN A 30 4.71 4.18 -7.75
N ARG A 31 5.35 4.26 -6.60
CA ARG A 31 5.23 3.20 -5.59
C ARG A 31 3.80 2.99 -5.15
N ILE A 32 2.97 4.02 -5.25
CA ILE A 32 1.57 3.87 -4.86
C ILE A 32 0.84 2.92 -5.81
N CYS A 33 1.22 2.91 -7.08
CA CYS A 33 0.63 1.98 -8.03
C CYS A 33 1.02 0.55 -7.72
N SER A 34 2.29 0.33 -7.38
CA SER A 34 2.78 -0.99 -7.00
C SER A 34 2.11 -1.45 -5.72
N LEU A 35 1.96 -0.55 -4.77
CA LEU A 35 1.28 -0.84 -3.51
C LEU A 35 -0.17 -1.25 -3.75
N SER A 36 -0.87 -0.51 -4.58
CA SER A 36 -2.26 -0.79 -4.89
C SER A 36 -2.42 -2.17 -5.52
N ARG A 37 -1.52 -2.50 -6.44
CA ARG A 37 -1.53 -3.80 -7.10
C ARG A 37 -1.28 -4.93 -6.10
N TYR A 38 -0.28 -4.74 -5.23
CA TYR A 38 0.06 -5.74 -4.24
C TYR A 38 -1.13 -6.01 -3.31
N LEU A 39 -1.73 -4.94 -2.80
CA LEU A 39 -2.86 -5.08 -1.89
C LEU A 39 -4.08 -5.66 -2.58
N SER A 40 -4.28 -5.36 -3.87
CA SER A 40 -5.35 -5.93 -4.64
C SER A 40 -5.21 -7.45 -4.72
N GLU A 41 -3.99 -7.93 -4.91
CA GLU A 41 -3.73 -9.36 -4.95
C GLU A 41 -3.99 -10.01 -3.59
N ARG A 42 -3.61 -9.33 -2.52
CA ARG A 42 -3.87 -9.84 -1.18
C ARG A 42 -5.36 -9.90 -0.90
N LEU A 43 -6.08 -8.90 -1.35
CA LEU A 43 -7.53 -8.86 -1.17
C LEU A 43 -8.19 -10.03 -1.92
N ASN A 44 -7.73 -10.30 -3.14
CA ASN A 44 -8.24 -11.41 -3.92
C ASN A 44 -7.94 -12.76 -3.29
N ALA A 45 -6.88 -12.81 -2.49
CA ALA A 45 -6.50 -14.03 -1.79
C ALA A 45 -7.34 -14.25 -0.52
N GLY A 46 -8.23 -13.32 -0.19
CA GLY A 46 -9.11 -13.47 0.95
C GLY A 46 -8.83 -12.55 2.12
N GLU A 47 -7.79 -11.74 2.03
CA GLU A 47 -7.44 -10.81 3.08
C GLU A 47 -8.35 -9.59 3.00
N VAL A 48 -9.24 -9.40 3.97
CA VAL A 48 -10.23 -8.34 3.90
C VAL A 48 -10.12 -7.31 5.04
N GLU A 49 -9.13 -7.46 5.91
CA GLU A 49 -8.95 -6.54 7.02
C GLU A 49 -8.10 -5.35 6.58
N VAL A 50 -8.66 -4.14 6.70
CA VAL A 50 -7.96 -2.92 6.30
C VAL A 50 -6.62 -2.79 7.02
N LYS A 51 -6.62 -3.02 8.33
CA LYS A 51 -5.40 -2.89 9.13
C LYS A 51 -4.33 -3.88 8.68
N GLU A 52 -4.74 -5.11 8.44
CA GLU A 52 -3.79 -6.13 7.98
C GLU A 52 -3.22 -5.77 6.62
N LEU A 53 -4.09 -5.36 5.71
CA LEU A 53 -3.64 -4.95 4.38
C LEU A 53 -2.69 -3.77 4.46
N ALA A 54 -3.01 -2.80 5.31
CA ALA A 54 -2.16 -1.62 5.46
C ALA A 54 -0.79 -1.99 6.00
N CYS A 55 -0.75 -2.86 7.01
CA CYS A 55 0.52 -3.31 7.57
C CYS A 55 1.35 -4.07 6.55
N GLU A 56 0.71 -4.95 5.79
CA GLU A 56 1.41 -5.69 4.75
C GLU A 56 1.89 -4.77 3.64
N GLY A 57 1.08 -3.78 3.30
CA GLY A 57 1.47 -2.81 2.29
C GLY A 57 2.67 -1.99 2.72
N LEU A 58 2.69 -1.58 3.98
CA LEU A 58 3.81 -0.81 4.50
C LEU A 58 5.09 -1.64 4.49
N ALA A 59 4.99 -2.90 4.89
CA ALA A 59 6.14 -3.80 4.86
C ALA A 59 6.62 -4.02 3.43
N TYR A 60 5.69 -4.11 2.49
CA TYR A 60 6.02 -4.26 1.08
C TYR A 60 6.81 -3.07 0.58
N LEU A 61 6.36 -1.86 0.92
CA LEU A 61 7.07 -0.64 0.52
C LEU A 61 8.47 -0.58 1.11
N ASP A 62 8.61 -1.00 2.35
CA ASP A 62 9.92 -1.00 3.00
C ASP A 62 10.90 -1.96 2.36
N ARG A 63 10.39 -3.02 1.74
CA ARG A 63 11.24 -4.01 1.10
C ARG A 63 11.68 -3.64 -0.29
N LEU A 64 11.01 -2.70 -0.91
CA LEU A 64 11.35 -2.32 -2.28
C LEU A 64 12.71 -1.63 -2.30
N PRO A 65 13.62 -2.08 -3.17
CA PRO A 65 14.91 -1.42 -3.30
C PRO A 65 14.73 -0.04 -3.94
N ALA A 66 15.58 0.89 -3.52
CA ALA A 66 15.47 2.27 -3.97
C ALA A 66 15.65 2.40 -5.48
N ASP A 67 16.42 1.51 -6.07
CA ASP A 67 16.69 1.56 -7.50
C ASP A 67 15.71 0.77 -8.35
N ALA A 68 14.62 0.29 -7.74
CA ALA A 68 13.58 -0.42 -8.47
C ALA A 68 12.66 0.55 -9.23
N TRP A 69 12.84 1.83 -9.02
CA TRP A 69 11.97 2.88 -9.58
C TRP A 69 12.72 3.82 -10.56
#